data_9b889421282e0149983533f0ff4443b6
#
_entry.id   9b889421282e0149983533f0ff4443b6
#
_cell.length_a   1.000
_cell.length_b   1.000
_cell.length_c   1.000
_cell.angle_alpha   90.00
_cell.angle_beta   90.00
_cell.angle_gamma   90.00
#
_symmetry.space_group_name_H-M   'P 1'
#
loop_
_entity.id
_entity.type
_entity.pdbx_description
1 polymer ?
#
loop_
_entity_poly.entity_id
_entity_poly.type
_entity_poly.pdbx_seq_one_letter_code
_entity_poly.pdbx_strand_id
1 'polypeptide(L)'
;MTVIKFLQTRSTYRTITRPDGTTTTRTAWANESKLWPTYAYFGVAVVSTFLNFATIFSYRAGVRRANSVSYVTSLFSWAVMLANVVVWSVAAGVYRNEKDKHGKSNDLWGWTCSPLAQAIQKEFAGEVDFNRYCNVQSASWYVGLLQAGAAVFTVGIYVLVSRRRKSKRKVEALSTSTSTIGLAM
;
A
#
# COMPACT_ATOMS: atom_id res chain seq x y z
N MET A 1 14.39 -4.13 2.02
CA MET A 1 15.33 -5.16 2.52
C MET A 1 15.50 -6.30 1.52
N THR A 2 14.46 -6.96 1.08
CA THR A 2 14.51 -8.10 0.13
C THR A 2 15.20 -7.76 -1.18
N VAL A 3 14.89 -6.60 -1.79
CA VAL A 3 15.50 -6.14 -3.04
C VAL A 3 17.02 -5.94 -2.91
N ILE A 4 17.48 -5.36 -1.81
CA ILE A 4 18.90 -5.15 -1.56
C ILE A 4 19.64 -6.49 -1.48
N LYS A 5 19.07 -7.46 -0.74
CA LYS A 5 19.64 -8.81 -0.68
C LYS A 5 19.63 -9.51 -2.02
N PHE A 6 18.55 -9.37 -2.79
CA PHE A 6 18.50 -9.89 -4.17
C PHE A 6 19.65 -9.33 -5.00
N LEU A 7 19.84 -8.01 -5.02
CA LEU A 7 20.91 -7.37 -5.79
C LEU A 7 22.31 -7.81 -5.35
N GLN A 8 22.51 -8.06 -4.06
CA GLN A 8 23.78 -8.53 -3.51
C GLN A 8 24.08 -9.99 -3.83
N THR A 9 23.06 -10.84 -3.90
CA THR A 9 23.21 -12.31 -3.99
C THR A 9 22.77 -12.88 -5.33
N ARG A 10 22.30 -12.07 -6.30
CA ARG A 10 21.80 -12.54 -7.60
C ARG A 10 22.88 -13.22 -8.45
N SER A 11 24.14 -12.90 -8.24
CA SER A 11 25.30 -13.46 -8.96
C SER A 11 26.02 -14.54 -8.17
N THR A 12 25.53 -14.92 -7.00
CA THR A 12 26.13 -15.98 -6.19
C THR A 12 25.65 -17.33 -6.69
N TYR A 13 26.57 -18.14 -7.17
CA TYR A 13 26.30 -19.50 -7.67
C TYR A 13 26.75 -20.51 -6.66
N ARG A 14 25.93 -21.55 -6.42
CA ARG A 14 26.29 -22.71 -5.59
C ARG A 14 25.93 -24.01 -6.30
N THR A 15 26.75 -25.02 -6.08
CA THR A 15 26.49 -26.36 -6.58
C THR A 15 25.56 -27.07 -5.58
N ILE A 16 24.43 -27.53 -6.06
CA ILE A 16 23.42 -28.24 -5.27
C ILE A 16 23.39 -29.69 -5.74
N THR A 17 23.47 -30.61 -4.81
CA THR A 17 23.30 -32.03 -5.08
C THR A 17 21.84 -32.41 -4.91
N ARG A 18 21.23 -32.91 -5.98
CA ARG A 18 19.86 -33.41 -5.94
C ARG A 18 19.80 -34.80 -5.25
N PRO A 19 18.59 -35.23 -4.80
CA PRO A 19 18.40 -36.54 -4.23
C PRO A 19 18.79 -37.71 -5.15
N ASP A 20 18.81 -37.48 -6.45
CA ASP A 20 19.24 -38.39 -7.52
C ASP A 20 20.77 -38.48 -7.68
N GLY A 21 21.54 -37.77 -6.86
CA GLY A 21 23.00 -37.67 -6.95
C GLY A 21 23.54 -36.72 -8.00
N THR A 22 22.70 -36.11 -8.83
CA THR A 22 23.12 -35.13 -9.83
C THR A 22 23.47 -33.80 -9.18
N THR A 23 24.58 -33.18 -9.60
CA THR A 23 24.98 -31.85 -9.15
C THR A 23 24.59 -30.80 -10.17
N THR A 24 23.94 -29.73 -9.73
CA THR A 24 23.60 -28.60 -10.59
C THR A 24 24.06 -27.30 -9.95
N THR A 25 24.70 -26.44 -10.73
CA THR A 25 25.08 -25.10 -10.28
C THR A 25 23.94 -24.11 -10.59
N ARG A 26 23.45 -23.43 -9.57
CA ARG A 26 22.38 -22.44 -9.71
C ARG A 26 22.55 -21.27 -8.75
N THR A 27 21.82 -20.20 -9.04
CA THR A 27 21.70 -19.03 -8.15
C THR A 27 20.65 -19.27 -7.07
N ALA A 28 20.70 -18.47 -6.01
CA ALA A 28 19.68 -18.43 -4.95
C ALA A 28 18.29 -18.03 -5.46
N TRP A 29 18.22 -17.35 -6.59
CA TRP A 29 17.00 -16.74 -7.13
C TRP A 29 16.54 -17.43 -8.42
N ALA A 30 15.29 -17.21 -8.80
CA ALA A 30 14.77 -17.68 -10.07
C ALA A 30 15.48 -16.98 -11.25
N ASN A 31 15.69 -17.70 -12.36
CA ASN A 31 16.44 -17.19 -13.51
C ASN A 31 15.84 -15.92 -14.14
N GLU A 32 14.56 -15.68 -14.03
CA GLU A 32 13.85 -14.50 -14.56
C GLU A 32 13.07 -13.79 -13.45
N SER A 33 13.75 -13.49 -12.32
CA SER A 33 13.11 -12.85 -11.19
C SER A 33 12.58 -11.45 -11.55
N LYS A 34 11.25 -11.29 -11.46
CA LYS A 34 10.58 -10.01 -11.69
C LYS A 34 10.66 -9.15 -10.44
N LEU A 35 11.29 -7.98 -10.57
CA LEU A 35 11.46 -7.02 -9.47
C LEU A 35 10.38 -5.93 -9.47
N TRP A 36 9.78 -5.66 -10.63
CA TRP A 36 8.90 -4.51 -10.82
C TRP A 36 7.69 -4.48 -9.86
N PRO A 37 7.03 -5.61 -9.47
CA PRO A 37 5.91 -5.55 -8.55
C PRO A 37 6.34 -5.06 -7.17
N THR A 38 7.50 -5.52 -6.70
CA THR A 38 8.08 -5.08 -5.42
C THR A 38 8.49 -3.61 -5.46
N TYR A 39 9.09 -3.14 -6.55
CA TYR A 39 9.43 -1.72 -6.72
C TYR A 39 8.19 -0.83 -6.81
N ALA A 40 7.18 -1.24 -7.57
CA ALA A 40 5.93 -0.50 -7.70
C ALA A 40 5.24 -0.37 -6.33
N TYR A 41 5.14 -1.47 -5.60
CA TYR A 41 4.55 -1.48 -4.26
C TYR A 41 5.32 -0.58 -3.27
N PHE A 42 6.65 -0.66 -3.29
CA PHE A 42 7.52 0.20 -2.49
C PHE A 42 7.35 1.68 -2.86
N GLY A 43 7.30 2.00 -4.14
CA GLY A 43 7.07 3.36 -4.63
C GLY A 43 5.75 3.96 -4.12
N VAL A 44 4.66 3.18 -4.18
CA VAL A 44 3.37 3.59 -3.62
C VAL A 44 3.48 3.85 -2.12
N ALA A 45 4.16 2.99 -1.36
CA ALA A 45 4.34 3.17 0.07
C ALA A 45 5.12 4.44 0.41
N VAL A 46 6.19 4.73 -0.32
CA VAL A 46 7.02 5.93 -0.14
C VAL A 46 6.21 7.19 -0.44
N VAL A 47 5.54 7.25 -1.60
CA VAL A 47 4.72 8.41 -2.00
C VAL A 47 3.60 8.64 -0.98
N SER A 48 2.89 7.59 -0.58
CA SER A 48 1.82 7.70 0.44
C SER A 48 2.35 8.22 1.78
N THR A 49 3.54 7.80 2.18
CA THR A 49 4.18 8.27 3.42
C THR A 49 4.46 9.77 3.35
N PHE A 50 5.04 10.26 2.26
CA PHE A 50 5.29 11.69 2.07
C PHE A 50 4.00 12.51 2.04
N LEU A 51 2.95 12.02 1.36
CA LEU A 51 1.65 12.69 1.34
C LEU A 51 1.02 12.77 2.74
N ASN A 52 1.13 11.72 3.54
CA ASN A 52 0.65 11.72 4.92
C ASN A 52 1.41 12.73 5.78
N PHE A 53 2.74 12.79 5.68
CA PHE A 53 3.54 13.81 6.36
C PHE A 53 3.18 15.23 5.91
N ALA A 54 3.08 15.47 4.61
CA ALA A 54 2.68 16.77 4.07
C ALA A 54 1.31 17.20 4.62
N THR A 55 0.37 16.27 4.71
CA THR A 55 -0.96 16.51 5.30
C THR A 55 -0.85 16.92 6.76
N ILE A 56 -0.09 16.18 7.58
CA ILE A 56 0.11 16.48 9.02
C ILE A 56 0.75 17.86 9.20
N PHE A 57 1.79 18.17 8.44
CA PHE A 57 2.45 19.48 8.51
C PHE A 57 1.55 20.62 8.05
N SER A 58 0.73 20.40 7.02
CA SER A 58 -0.24 21.40 6.54
C SER A 58 -1.28 21.73 7.61
N TYR A 59 -1.74 20.75 8.37
CA TYR A 59 -2.64 20.98 9.50
C TYR A 59 -1.98 21.79 10.62
N ARG A 60 -0.70 21.54 10.93
CA ARG A 60 0.02 22.32 11.95
C ARG A 60 0.28 23.77 11.51
N ALA A 61 0.58 23.98 10.23
CA ALA A 61 0.96 25.30 9.73
C ALA A 61 -0.24 26.23 9.42
N GLY A 62 -1.45 25.68 9.25
CA GLY A 62 -2.48 26.42 8.54
C GLY A 62 -3.92 26.36 9.01
N VAL A 63 -4.25 25.95 10.23
CA VAL A 63 -5.66 25.96 10.70
C VAL A 63 -6.29 27.35 10.61
N ARG A 64 -5.52 28.45 10.76
CA ARG A 64 -6.01 29.83 10.61
C ARG A 64 -6.16 30.28 9.14
N ARG A 65 -5.35 29.76 8.21
CA ARG A 65 -5.43 30.12 6.78
C ARG A 65 -6.42 29.26 5.98
N ALA A 66 -6.74 28.06 6.45
CA ALA A 66 -7.66 27.13 5.77
C ALA A 66 -9.10 27.64 5.67
N ASN A 67 -9.49 28.65 6.45
CA ASN A 67 -10.87 29.13 6.50
C ASN A 67 -11.27 30.01 5.30
N SER A 68 -10.30 30.58 4.57
CA SER A 68 -10.58 31.46 3.43
C SER A 68 -10.61 30.74 2.05
N VAL A 69 -10.16 29.47 1.98
CA VAL A 69 -10.08 28.70 0.71
C VAL A 69 -10.88 27.38 0.82
N SER A 70 -11.99 27.42 1.51
CA SER A 70 -12.77 26.23 1.93
C SER A 70 -13.19 25.31 0.75
N TYR A 71 -13.48 25.83 -0.43
CA TYR A 71 -13.95 25.03 -1.56
C TYR A 71 -12.82 24.25 -2.25
N VAL A 72 -11.71 24.91 -2.54
CA VAL A 72 -10.55 24.30 -3.21
C VAL A 72 -9.93 23.24 -2.30
N THR A 73 -9.83 23.51 -1.00
CA THR A 73 -9.33 22.55 -0.01
C THR A 73 -10.22 21.31 0.09
N SER A 74 -11.54 21.48 -0.03
CA SER A 74 -12.49 20.36 0.00
C SER A 74 -12.36 19.44 -1.21
N LEU A 75 -12.27 20.00 -2.44
CA LEU A 75 -12.08 19.21 -3.66
C LEU A 75 -10.75 18.50 -3.67
N PHE A 76 -9.68 19.16 -3.27
CA PHE A 76 -8.35 18.54 -3.17
C PHE A 76 -8.34 17.39 -2.16
N SER A 77 -8.95 17.57 -1.00
CA SER A 77 -9.06 16.50 0.02
C SER A 77 -9.82 15.29 -0.52
N TRP A 78 -10.92 15.48 -1.27
CA TRP A 78 -11.64 14.41 -1.92
C TRP A 78 -10.78 13.68 -2.94
N ALA A 79 -10.08 14.41 -3.80
CA ALA A 79 -9.21 13.83 -4.82
C ALA A 79 -8.11 12.97 -4.19
N VAL A 80 -7.45 13.47 -3.13
CA VAL A 80 -6.39 12.74 -2.42
C VAL A 80 -6.94 11.49 -1.73
N MET A 81 -8.11 11.58 -1.07
CA MET A 81 -8.72 10.41 -0.42
C MET A 81 -9.10 9.32 -1.42
N LEU A 82 -9.75 9.69 -2.53
CA LEU A 82 -10.14 8.72 -3.57
C LEU A 82 -8.91 8.12 -4.25
N ALA A 83 -7.92 8.94 -4.59
CA ALA A 83 -6.67 8.46 -5.16
C ALA A 83 -5.97 7.46 -4.23
N ASN A 84 -5.96 7.72 -2.92
CA ASN A 84 -5.36 6.82 -1.94
C ASN A 84 -6.07 5.45 -1.90
N VAL A 85 -7.41 5.43 -1.92
CA VAL A 85 -8.18 4.17 -1.99
C VAL A 85 -7.83 3.39 -3.25
N VAL A 86 -7.87 4.05 -4.42
CA VAL A 86 -7.62 3.41 -5.71
C VAL A 86 -6.19 2.88 -5.79
N VAL A 87 -5.20 3.70 -5.46
CA VAL A 87 -3.78 3.36 -5.59
C VAL A 87 -3.42 2.18 -4.68
N TRP A 88 -3.86 2.17 -3.42
CA TRP A 88 -3.58 1.05 -2.51
C TRP A 88 -4.32 -0.22 -2.90
N SER A 89 -5.56 -0.14 -3.36
CA SER A 89 -6.32 -1.31 -3.82
C SER A 89 -5.68 -1.92 -5.06
N VAL A 90 -5.29 -1.11 -6.03
CA VAL A 90 -4.60 -1.57 -7.26
C VAL A 90 -3.23 -2.13 -6.93
N ALA A 91 -2.43 -1.44 -6.11
CA ALA A 91 -1.10 -1.91 -5.72
C ALA A 91 -1.14 -3.25 -5.00
N ALA A 92 -2.05 -3.42 -4.03
CA ALA A 92 -2.22 -4.69 -3.31
C ALA A 92 -2.72 -5.81 -4.23
N GLY A 93 -3.66 -5.51 -5.16
CA GLY A 93 -4.17 -6.46 -6.15
C GLY A 93 -3.10 -6.91 -7.13
N VAL A 94 -2.35 -5.98 -7.71
CA VAL A 94 -1.24 -6.27 -8.63
C VAL A 94 -0.15 -7.09 -7.94
N TYR A 95 0.26 -6.68 -6.74
CA TYR A 95 1.29 -7.37 -5.98
C TYR A 95 0.91 -8.82 -5.65
N ARG A 96 -0.36 -9.06 -5.31
CA ARG A 96 -0.89 -10.42 -5.06
C ARG A 96 -1.02 -11.24 -6.33
N ASN A 97 -1.48 -10.62 -7.42
CA ASN A 97 -1.68 -11.31 -8.69
C ASN A 97 -0.36 -11.77 -9.32
N GLU A 98 0.70 -10.98 -9.20
CA GLU A 98 2.01 -11.34 -9.76
C GLU A 98 2.72 -12.44 -8.95
N LYS A 99 2.36 -12.65 -7.68
CA LYS A 99 2.98 -13.65 -6.80
C LYS A 99 3.00 -15.06 -7.40
N ASP A 100 1.89 -15.49 -8.04
CA ASP A 100 1.71 -16.87 -8.51
C ASP A 100 1.25 -16.89 -9.99
N LYS A 101 1.61 -15.89 -10.78
CA LYS A 101 1.15 -15.75 -12.15
C LYS A 101 1.56 -16.93 -13.02
N HIS A 102 0.55 -17.62 -13.59
CA HIS A 102 0.74 -18.82 -14.44
C HIS A 102 1.46 -19.98 -13.74
N GLY A 103 1.33 -20.12 -12.41
CA GLY A 103 2.01 -21.16 -11.65
C GLY A 103 3.55 -21.01 -11.60
N LYS A 104 4.10 -19.90 -12.09
CA LYS A 104 5.51 -19.57 -12.02
C LYS A 104 5.73 -18.52 -10.95
N SER A 105 6.32 -18.92 -9.83
CA SER A 105 6.72 -18.02 -8.74
C SER A 105 7.98 -17.24 -9.11
N ASN A 106 7.92 -16.40 -10.15
CA ASN A 106 9.07 -15.67 -10.68
C ASN A 106 9.24 -14.27 -10.09
N ASP A 107 8.27 -13.75 -9.33
CA ASP A 107 8.45 -12.54 -8.56
C ASP A 107 9.17 -12.83 -7.23
N LEU A 108 9.72 -11.81 -6.58
CA LEU A 108 10.49 -11.99 -5.34
C LEU A 108 9.66 -12.63 -4.22
N TRP A 109 8.39 -12.26 -4.10
CA TRP A 109 7.51 -12.82 -3.07
C TRP A 109 7.16 -14.27 -3.35
N GLY A 110 6.68 -14.57 -4.55
CA GLY A 110 6.36 -15.93 -4.97
C GLY A 110 7.56 -16.86 -4.85
N TRP A 111 8.73 -16.40 -5.31
CA TRP A 111 9.95 -17.20 -5.23
C TRP A 111 10.34 -17.51 -3.78
N THR A 112 10.45 -16.50 -2.90
CA THR A 112 10.86 -16.72 -1.51
C THR A 112 9.89 -17.62 -0.73
N CYS A 113 8.61 -17.66 -1.11
CA CYS A 113 7.60 -18.53 -0.53
C CYS A 113 7.46 -19.87 -1.26
N SER A 114 8.19 -20.11 -2.34
CA SER A 114 8.05 -21.33 -3.14
C SER A 114 8.68 -22.55 -2.44
N PRO A 115 8.14 -23.77 -2.67
CA PRO A 115 8.77 -24.99 -2.17
C PRO A 115 10.20 -25.18 -2.66
N LEU A 116 10.49 -24.72 -3.90
CA LEU A 116 11.83 -24.80 -4.47
C LEU A 116 12.85 -23.94 -3.71
N ALA A 117 12.49 -22.70 -3.33
CA ALA A 117 13.36 -21.86 -2.53
C ALA A 117 13.58 -22.43 -1.15
N GLN A 118 12.53 -23.01 -0.53
CA GLN A 118 12.65 -23.66 0.78
C GLN A 118 13.54 -24.91 0.71
N ALA A 119 13.47 -25.69 -0.36
CA ALA A 119 14.31 -26.87 -0.54
C ALA A 119 15.81 -26.56 -0.61
N ILE A 120 16.18 -25.39 -1.17
CA ILE A 120 17.58 -24.96 -1.28
C ILE A 120 18.02 -24.04 -0.14
N GLN A 121 17.18 -23.85 0.88
CA GLN A 121 17.47 -22.95 2.01
C GLN A 121 18.78 -23.31 2.72
N LYS A 122 19.08 -24.61 2.87
CA LYS A 122 20.27 -25.07 3.59
C LYS A 122 21.56 -24.64 2.90
N GLU A 123 21.61 -24.72 1.57
CA GLU A 123 22.77 -24.39 0.75
C GLU A 123 23.06 -22.89 0.73
N PHE A 124 22.02 -22.06 0.89
CA PHE A 124 22.11 -20.60 0.89
C PHE A 124 21.90 -19.98 2.27
N ALA A 125 21.87 -20.75 3.38
CA ALA A 125 21.55 -20.29 4.72
C ALA A 125 22.43 -19.12 5.22
N GLY A 126 23.70 -19.08 4.81
CA GLY A 126 24.62 -17.98 5.16
C GLY A 126 24.37 -16.69 4.39
N GLU A 127 23.60 -16.73 3.30
CA GLU A 127 23.42 -15.60 2.38
C GLU A 127 21.99 -15.09 2.38
N VAL A 128 20.99 -15.98 2.30
CA VAL A 128 19.58 -15.64 2.18
C VAL A 128 18.73 -16.52 3.07
N ASP A 129 17.86 -15.91 3.87
CA ASP A 129 16.82 -16.59 4.63
C ASP A 129 15.48 -16.42 3.90
N PHE A 130 15.13 -17.38 3.05
CA PHE A 130 13.90 -17.32 2.24
C PHE A 130 12.64 -17.27 3.11
N ASN A 131 12.61 -17.98 4.23
CA ASN A 131 11.45 -17.99 5.12
C ASN A 131 11.20 -16.61 5.73
N ARG A 132 12.26 -15.95 6.19
CA ARG A 132 12.17 -14.59 6.71
C ARG A 132 11.68 -13.61 5.64
N TYR A 133 12.20 -13.69 4.41
CA TYR A 133 11.78 -12.80 3.33
C TYR A 133 10.37 -13.09 2.84
N CYS A 134 9.92 -14.33 2.81
CA CYS A 134 8.53 -14.71 2.55
C CYS A 134 7.60 -14.06 3.59
N ASN A 135 7.92 -14.19 4.89
CA ASN A 135 7.13 -13.62 5.96
C ASN A 135 7.07 -12.08 5.90
N VAL A 136 8.20 -11.41 5.64
CA VAL A 136 8.25 -9.95 5.52
C VAL A 136 7.39 -9.45 4.36
N GLN A 137 7.45 -10.11 3.21
CA GLN A 137 6.66 -9.72 2.04
C GLN A 137 5.17 -9.99 2.24
N SER A 138 4.82 -11.11 2.88
CA SER A 138 3.45 -11.41 3.27
C SER A 138 2.91 -10.37 4.26
N ALA A 139 3.67 -10.03 5.29
CA ALA A 139 3.31 -8.98 6.25
C ALA A 139 3.14 -7.62 5.56
N SER A 140 4.02 -7.27 4.63
CA SER A 140 3.92 -6.01 3.86
C SER A 140 2.61 -5.95 3.06
N TRP A 141 2.18 -7.05 2.47
CA TRP A 141 0.90 -7.12 1.76
C TRP A 141 -0.30 -6.89 2.69
N TYR A 142 -0.31 -7.53 3.88
CA TYR A 142 -1.36 -7.29 4.89
C TYR A 142 -1.40 -5.84 5.35
N VAL A 143 -0.24 -5.21 5.55
CA VAL A 143 -0.16 -3.77 5.87
C VAL A 143 -0.78 -2.91 4.77
N GLY A 144 -0.54 -3.24 3.49
CA GLY A 144 -1.18 -2.55 2.38
C GLY A 144 -2.70 -2.71 2.34
N LEU A 145 -3.21 -3.91 2.66
CA LEU A 145 -4.66 -4.13 2.79
C LEU A 145 -5.27 -3.31 3.94
N LEU A 146 -4.59 -3.26 5.08
CA LEU A 146 -5.01 -2.42 6.20
C LEU A 146 -5.04 -0.94 5.81
N GLN A 147 -4.06 -0.48 5.05
CA GLN A 147 -4.01 0.90 4.55
C GLN A 147 -5.18 1.20 3.59
N ALA A 148 -5.50 0.28 2.68
CA ALA A 148 -6.66 0.40 1.79
C ALA A 148 -7.97 0.46 2.60
N GLY A 149 -8.13 -0.42 3.59
CA GLY A 149 -9.27 -0.43 4.49
C GLY A 149 -9.42 0.87 5.29
N ALA A 150 -8.32 1.38 5.85
CA ALA A 150 -8.30 2.66 6.56
C ALA A 150 -8.67 3.84 5.65
N ALA A 151 -8.23 3.83 4.39
CA ALA A 151 -8.59 4.85 3.42
C ALA A 151 -10.10 4.83 3.11
N VAL A 152 -10.70 3.66 2.90
CA VAL A 152 -12.15 3.50 2.71
C VAL A 152 -12.92 4.00 3.94
N PHE A 153 -12.48 3.63 5.14
CA PHE A 153 -13.09 4.07 6.38
C PHE A 153 -13.05 5.60 6.54
N THR A 154 -11.93 6.22 6.19
CA THR A 154 -11.77 7.69 6.20
C THR A 154 -12.75 8.37 5.25
N VAL A 155 -12.93 7.84 4.04
CA VAL A 155 -13.95 8.34 3.09
C VAL A 155 -15.35 8.23 3.68
N GLY A 156 -15.68 7.09 4.32
CA GLY A 156 -16.97 6.87 4.97
C GLY A 156 -17.25 7.92 6.05
N ILE A 157 -16.30 8.14 6.96
CA ILE A 157 -16.42 9.17 8.01
C ILE A 157 -16.64 10.57 7.38
N TYR A 158 -15.83 10.91 6.37
CA TYR A 158 -15.95 12.20 5.72
C TYR A 158 -17.33 12.42 5.09
N VAL A 159 -17.90 11.40 4.43
CA VAL A 159 -19.25 11.45 3.86
C VAL A 159 -20.30 11.68 4.94
N LEU A 160 -20.21 10.93 6.05
CA LEU A 160 -21.15 11.05 7.18
C LEU A 160 -21.12 12.46 7.80
N VAL A 161 -19.91 12.99 8.05
CA VAL A 161 -19.73 14.34 8.60
C VAL A 161 -20.27 15.40 7.64
N SER A 162 -19.99 15.25 6.34
CA SER A 162 -20.47 16.17 5.30
C SER A 162 -22.01 16.19 5.21
N ARG A 163 -22.65 15.03 5.30
CA ARG A 163 -24.13 14.91 5.33
C ARG A 163 -24.71 15.58 6.58
N ARG A 164 -24.13 15.34 7.74
CA ARG A 164 -24.57 15.97 9.00
C ARG A 164 -24.46 17.50 8.97
N ARG A 165 -23.36 18.04 8.41
CA ARG A 165 -23.18 19.50 8.25
C ARG A 165 -24.24 20.11 7.33
N LYS A 166 -24.54 19.46 6.18
CA LYS A 166 -25.59 19.92 5.27
C LYS A 166 -26.97 19.89 5.91
N SER A 167 -27.29 18.88 6.71
CA SER A 167 -28.57 18.79 7.43
C SER A 167 -28.72 19.93 8.46
N LYS A 168 -27.69 20.21 9.27
CA LYS A 168 -27.72 21.32 10.23
C LYS A 168 -27.95 22.67 9.55
N ARG A 169 -27.26 22.96 8.45
CA ARG A 169 -27.44 24.22 7.70
C ARG A 169 -28.87 24.40 7.16
N LYS A 170 -29.52 23.30 6.75
CA LYS A 170 -30.91 23.35 6.30
C LYS A 170 -31.86 23.69 7.45
N VAL A 171 -31.66 23.12 8.63
CA VAL A 171 -32.49 23.41 9.82
C VAL A 171 -32.30 24.86 10.26
N GLU A 172 -31.08 25.36 10.29
CA GLU A 172 -30.79 26.76 10.64
C GLU A 172 -31.45 27.73 9.64
N ALA A 173 -31.37 27.46 8.34
CA ALA A 173 -32.02 28.29 7.32
C ALA A 173 -33.54 28.33 7.47
N LEU A 174 -34.18 27.21 7.78
CA LEU A 174 -35.62 27.15 8.06
C LEU A 174 -36.00 27.92 9.31
N SER A 175 -35.25 27.79 10.40
CA SER A 175 -35.44 28.50 11.64
C SER A 175 -35.35 30.02 11.47
N THR A 176 -34.39 30.51 10.71
CA THR A 176 -34.21 31.93 10.42
C THR A 176 -35.38 32.49 9.61
N SER A 177 -35.84 31.73 8.59
CA SER A 177 -37.00 32.12 7.77
C SER A 177 -38.29 32.25 8.60
N THR A 178 -38.53 31.32 9.53
CA THR A 178 -39.72 31.34 10.40
C THR A 178 -39.69 32.53 11.36
N SER A 179 -38.52 32.88 11.91
CA SER A 179 -38.34 34.04 12.79
C SER A 179 -38.61 35.36 12.07
N THR A 180 -38.23 35.49 10.82
CA THR A 180 -38.44 36.70 10.03
C THR A 180 -39.91 36.94 9.71
N ILE A 181 -40.70 35.89 9.47
CA ILE A 181 -42.13 35.99 9.21
C ILE A 181 -42.92 36.37 10.49
N GLY A 182 -42.50 35.86 11.66
CA GLY A 182 -43.14 36.19 12.93
C GLY A 182 -42.92 37.65 13.41
N LEU A 183 -41.92 38.36 12.88
CA LEU A 183 -41.68 39.76 13.21
C LEU A 183 -42.41 40.76 12.24
N ALA A 184 -43.00 40.25 11.20
CA ALA A 184 -43.69 41.06 10.16
C ALA A 184 -45.23 41.07 10.38
N MET A 185 -45.73 40.40 11.41
CA MET A 185 -47.12 40.47 11.88
C MET A 185 -47.22 41.33 13.14
#